data_d79ee80b5eb538e223026e764729c856
#
_entry.id   d79ee80b5eb538e223026e764729c856
#
_cell.length_a   1.000
_cell.length_b   1.000
_cell.length_c   1.000
_cell.angle_alpha   90.00
_cell.angle_beta   90.00
_cell.angle_gamma   90.00
#
_symmetry.space_group_name_H-M   'P 1'
#
loop_
_entity.id
_entity.type
_entity.pdbx_description
1 polymer ?
#
loop_
_entity_poly.entity_id
_entity_poly.type
_entity_poly.pdbx_seq_one_letter_code
_entity_poly.pdbx_strand_id
1 'polypeptide(L)'
;MEEIYKPDADGPDKVEVYSRENNDMLGDMPEWLIHTGSYIVYGLIVFLIAGTALFKYPDTIRKTITIDDLGSAEWITANQTGMIDRFFVENQSPVQKNDTLGILKNTALLEDVQTFCRVLTKIEWYYRTNDIKYLQDYPFDLIMGEMSSAYEQFTQAVRTCVMYQEFDIYPQKKKYLDEELRILESTGKADAMAVLNVKRELFELDINHRMETAKNLRMLELAYENMVNSLRTWDKKYLIKSHHDGIVVWGKTWGMSARVNEGDTLCTVISKQQGNPLGHITLSQDEVAEIAVGDKVNIELNKYPTHSYGVLPGRIASVSFVPYNKSYAVEVDFPDGLVTTNRKEIKYEIDMSGRAEIITSSRSILSRIFAPVYELFSTTE
;
A
#
# COMPACT_ATOMS: atom_id res chain seq x y z
N MET A 1 66.10 -85.53 46.23
CA MET A 1 66.37 -86.38 45.09
C MET A 1 65.04 -86.45 44.32
N GLU A 2 65.00 -85.63 43.39
CA GLU A 2 63.80 -85.10 42.73
C GLU A 2 63.48 -85.89 41.51
N GLU A 3 62.23 -86.34 41.44
CA GLU A 3 61.67 -86.85 40.21
C GLU A 3 60.92 -85.74 39.54
N ILE A 4 61.33 -85.48 38.31
CA ILE A 4 60.72 -84.54 37.40
C ILE A 4 59.47 -85.16 36.79
N TYR A 5 58.34 -84.61 37.12
CA TYR A 5 57.07 -84.96 36.49
C TYR A 5 56.86 -84.06 35.25
N LYS A 6 56.70 -84.70 34.07
CA LYS A 6 56.22 -84.06 32.84
C LYS A 6 54.72 -84.13 32.80
N PRO A 7 53.99 -83.09 32.60
CA PRO A 7 52.59 -83.15 32.28
C PRO A 7 52.38 -83.39 30.79
N ASP A 8 51.61 -84.38 30.46
CA ASP A 8 51.07 -84.61 29.11
C ASP A 8 50.09 -83.51 28.67
N ALA A 9 50.25 -83.07 27.38
CA ALA A 9 49.39 -82.14 26.73
C ALA A 9 48.13 -82.84 26.24
N ASP A 10 47.03 -82.68 26.95
CA ASP A 10 45.71 -82.99 26.41
C ASP A 10 44.79 -81.77 26.57
N GLY A 11 44.37 -81.29 25.43
CA GLY A 11 43.56 -80.07 25.34
C GLY A 11 42.15 -80.24 25.87
N PRO A 12 41.49 -79.18 26.31
CA PRO A 12 40.16 -79.31 26.95
C PRO A 12 39.10 -79.77 25.93
N ASP A 13 38.44 -80.87 26.30
CA ASP A 13 37.22 -81.36 25.68
C ASP A 13 36.19 -80.26 25.56
N LYS A 14 35.80 -79.98 24.28
CA LYS A 14 34.62 -79.16 24.00
C LYS A 14 33.40 -79.92 24.46
N VAL A 15 32.90 -79.51 25.63
CA VAL A 15 31.60 -80.00 26.09
C VAL A 15 30.53 -79.40 25.15
N GLU A 16 30.02 -80.19 24.22
CA GLU A 16 28.82 -79.91 23.47
C GLU A 16 27.63 -79.91 24.42
N VAL A 17 27.23 -78.73 24.87
CA VAL A 17 26.10 -78.53 25.82
C VAL A 17 24.78 -78.40 25.03
N TYR A 18 24.59 -79.17 24.03
CA TYR A 18 23.28 -79.36 23.43
C TYR A 18 22.78 -80.76 23.64
N SER A 19 21.90 -80.88 24.64
CA SER A 19 21.18 -82.18 24.86
C SER A 19 20.32 -82.42 23.59
N ARG A 20 20.40 -83.61 23.07
CA ARG A 20 19.56 -84.18 21.99
C ARG A 20 18.08 -83.89 22.16
N GLU A 21 17.62 -83.79 23.41
CA GLU A 21 16.21 -83.51 23.74
C GLU A 21 15.71 -82.08 23.34
N ASN A 22 16.58 -81.10 23.19
CA ASN A 22 16.13 -79.78 22.73
C ASN A 22 15.99 -79.69 21.20
N ASN A 23 16.61 -80.54 20.43
CA ASN A 23 16.42 -80.62 18.99
C ASN A 23 15.11 -81.34 18.58
N ASP A 24 14.60 -82.25 19.41
CA ASP A 24 13.33 -82.92 19.13
C ASP A 24 12.09 -81.98 19.40
N MET A 25 12.26 -80.89 20.18
CA MET A 25 11.18 -79.94 20.39
C MET A 25 11.05 -78.90 19.30
N LEU A 26 12.11 -78.68 18.54
CA LEU A 26 12.07 -77.91 17.32
C LEU A 26 11.89 -78.89 16.16
N GLY A 27 10.67 -79.36 16.01
CA GLY A 27 10.33 -80.25 14.89
C GLY A 27 10.85 -79.68 13.61
N ASP A 28 11.52 -80.50 12.76
CA ASP A 28 11.97 -80.09 11.42
C ASP A 28 10.83 -79.39 10.69
N MET A 29 10.96 -78.07 10.58
CA MET A 29 9.94 -77.33 9.81
C MET A 29 9.97 -77.89 8.41
N PRO A 30 8.83 -78.33 7.89
CA PRO A 30 8.76 -78.91 6.56
C PRO A 30 9.31 -77.81 5.54
N GLU A 31 10.25 -78.23 4.69
CA GLU A 31 10.91 -77.40 3.73
C GLU A 31 9.92 -76.56 2.86
N TRP A 32 8.75 -77.11 2.57
CA TRP A 32 7.68 -76.41 1.85
C TRP A 32 7.14 -75.21 2.63
N LEU A 33 7.09 -75.25 3.96
CA LEU A 33 6.60 -74.21 4.84
C LEU A 33 7.60 -72.99 4.81
N ILE A 34 8.89 -73.33 4.81
CA ILE A 34 9.94 -72.25 4.72
C ILE A 34 9.90 -71.57 3.34
N HIS A 35 9.81 -72.37 2.27
CA HIS A 35 9.75 -71.79 0.94
C HIS A 35 8.44 -71.08 0.69
N THR A 36 7.32 -71.63 1.02
CA THR A 36 5.98 -71.03 0.81
C THR A 36 5.81 -69.86 1.75
N GLY A 37 6.22 -69.94 3.02
CA GLY A 37 6.21 -68.84 3.97
C GLY A 37 7.08 -67.65 3.52
N SER A 38 8.28 -67.95 2.97
CA SER A 38 9.18 -66.95 2.42
C SER A 38 8.53 -66.20 1.23
N TYR A 39 7.89 -66.92 0.29
CA TYR A 39 7.18 -66.26 -0.85
C TYR A 39 6.01 -65.41 -0.39
N ILE A 40 5.26 -65.83 0.66
CA ILE A 40 4.17 -65.05 1.23
C ILE A 40 4.72 -63.75 1.85
N VAL A 41 5.84 -63.82 2.60
CA VAL A 41 6.50 -62.67 3.19
C VAL A 41 7.03 -61.74 2.10
N TYR A 42 7.70 -62.25 1.08
CA TYR A 42 8.15 -61.42 -0.06
C TYR A 42 6.98 -60.79 -0.79
N GLY A 43 5.89 -61.52 -1.03
CA GLY A 43 4.67 -61.00 -1.62
C GLY A 43 4.04 -59.85 -0.81
N LEU A 44 4.02 -60.02 0.52
CA LEU A 44 3.51 -59.00 1.46
C LEU A 44 4.39 -57.75 1.45
N ILE A 45 5.74 -57.94 1.43
CA ILE A 45 6.69 -56.79 1.35
C ILE A 45 6.50 -56.06 0.03
N VAL A 46 6.41 -56.77 -1.12
CA VAL A 46 6.17 -56.16 -2.41
C VAL A 46 4.83 -55.42 -2.46
N PHE A 47 3.79 -56.01 -1.88
CA PHE A 47 2.47 -55.41 -1.75
C PHE A 47 2.50 -54.15 -0.91
N LEU A 48 3.22 -54.13 0.23
CA LEU A 48 3.41 -52.95 1.08
C LEU A 48 4.20 -51.85 0.33
N ILE A 49 5.28 -52.22 -0.38
CA ILE A 49 6.07 -51.24 -1.18
C ILE A 49 5.22 -50.67 -2.31
N ALA A 50 4.45 -51.49 -3.02
CA ALA A 50 3.53 -51.04 -4.05
C ALA A 50 2.43 -50.14 -3.46
N GLY A 51 1.90 -50.49 -2.29
CA GLY A 51 0.95 -49.63 -1.56
C GLY A 51 1.55 -48.26 -1.22
N THR A 52 2.75 -48.23 -0.64
CA THR A 52 3.42 -46.95 -0.28
C THR A 52 3.78 -46.10 -1.49
N ALA A 53 3.96 -46.70 -2.69
CA ALA A 53 4.20 -45.97 -3.93
C ALA A 53 2.91 -45.32 -4.49
N LEU A 54 1.76 -46.01 -4.31
CA LEU A 54 0.45 -45.56 -4.78
C LEU A 54 -0.17 -44.48 -3.87
N PHE A 55 0.05 -44.53 -2.56
CA PHE A 55 -0.44 -43.54 -1.62
C PHE A 55 0.43 -42.30 -1.64
N LYS A 56 -0.16 -41.19 -2.13
CA LYS A 56 0.43 -39.84 -2.11
C LYS A 56 -0.10 -39.11 -0.90
N TYR A 57 0.77 -38.56 -0.08
CA TYR A 57 0.43 -37.68 1.03
C TYR A 57 0.90 -36.25 0.69
N PRO A 58 0.02 -35.24 0.78
CA PRO A 58 0.41 -33.86 0.50
C PRO A 58 1.36 -33.34 1.60
N ASP A 59 2.40 -32.65 1.19
CA ASP A 59 3.21 -31.83 2.10
C ASP A 59 2.47 -30.54 2.39
N THR A 60 2.60 -30.03 3.61
CA THR A 60 1.91 -28.80 4.01
C THR A 60 2.87 -27.83 4.67
N ILE A 61 2.79 -26.57 4.28
CA ILE A 61 3.54 -25.46 4.87
C ILE A 61 2.57 -24.67 5.74
N ARG A 62 2.91 -24.49 7.03
CA ARG A 62 2.07 -23.77 8.00
C ARG A 62 2.66 -22.41 8.29
N LYS A 63 1.90 -21.35 8.04
CA LYS A 63 2.29 -19.95 8.28
C LYS A 63 1.14 -19.13 8.84
N THR A 64 1.49 -17.99 9.41
CA THR A 64 0.49 -17.00 9.77
C THR A 64 0.01 -16.28 8.51
N ILE A 65 -1.29 -16.06 8.42
CA ILE A 65 -1.94 -15.30 7.37
C ILE A 65 -2.66 -14.11 7.99
N THR A 66 -2.58 -12.96 7.34
CA THR A 66 -3.46 -11.81 7.56
C THR A 66 -4.40 -11.68 6.38
N ILE A 67 -5.66 -11.43 6.63
CA ILE A 67 -6.67 -11.23 5.59
C ILE A 67 -7.06 -9.77 5.61
N ASP A 68 -6.69 -9.08 4.53
CA ASP A 68 -6.98 -7.67 4.33
C ASP A 68 -7.83 -7.48 3.08
N ASP A 69 -8.68 -6.49 3.11
CA ASP A 69 -9.38 -6.01 1.94
C ASP A 69 -8.62 -4.80 1.41
N LEU A 70 -7.91 -4.95 0.29
CA LEU A 70 -7.12 -3.90 -0.35
C LEU A 70 -8.03 -2.71 -0.70
N GLY A 71 -8.08 -1.73 0.20
CA GLY A 71 -8.88 -0.51 0.06
C GLY A 71 -10.00 -0.36 1.09
N SER A 72 -10.22 -1.34 1.98
CA SER A 72 -11.31 -1.26 2.95
C SER A 72 -11.03 -0.36 4.14
N ALA A 73 -9.77 -0.14 4.51
CA ALA A 73 -9.41 0.68 5.67
C ALA A 73 -8.21 1.58 5.39
N GLU A 74 -8.42 2.88 5.52
CA GLU A 74 -7.38 3.88 5.47
C GLU A 74 -7.09 4.42 6.87
N TRP A 75 -5.84 4.34 7.29
CA TRP A 75 -5.38 4.91 8.56
C TRP A 75 -5.02 6.38 8.36
N ILE A 76 -5.85 7.26 8.91
CA ILE A 76 -5.59 8.71 8.88
C ILE A 76 -4.65 9.07 10.03
N THR A 77 -3.46 9.51 9.68
CA THR A 77 -2.42 9.89 10.63
C THR A 77 -2.25 11.41 10.71
N ALA A 78 -1.72 11.89 11.83
CA ALA A 78 -1.33 13.28 11.98
C ALA A 78 -0.08 13.58 11.13
N ASN A 79 -0.17 14.58 10.25
CA ASN A 79 0.94 14.97 9.36
C ASN A 79 2.01 15.82 10.05
N GLN A 80 1.72 16.31 11.25
CA GLN A 80 2.69 17.02 12.10
C GLN A 80 2.30 16.93 13.58
N THR A 81 3.27 17.17 14.43
CA THR A 81 3.04 17.31 15.87
C THR A 81 2.30 18.61 16.17
N GLY A 82 1.21 18.52 16.92
CA GLY A 82 0.37 19.67 17.25
C GLY A 82 -0.70 19.36 18.28
N MET A 83 -1.66 20.27 18.41
CA MET A 83 -2.88 20.06 19.20
C MET A 83 -4.08 20.00 18.24
N ILE A 84 -5.03 19.15 18.53
CA ILE A 84 -6.30 19.11 17.81
C ILE A 84 -7.11 20.34 18.20
N ASP A 85 -7.56 21.11 17.21
CA ASP A 85 -8.48 22.21 17.42
C ASP A 85 -9.92 21.70 17.50
N ARG A 86 -10.37 21.06 16.43
CA ARG A 86 -11.70 20.45 16.38
C ARG A 86 -11.79 19.33 15.34
N PHE A 87 -12.76 18.44 15.52
CA PHE A 87 -13.22 17.51 14.49
C PHE A 87 -14.57 17.99 13.93
N PHE A 88 -14.78 17.74 12.65
CA PHE A 88 -16.01 18.12 11.92
C PHE A 88 -16.95 16.95 11.72
N VAL A 89 -16.49 15.72 11.97
CA VAL A 89 -17.22 14.48 11.74
C VAL A 89 -17.32 13.66 13.03
N GLU A 90 -18.47 13.04 13.22
CA GLU A 90 -18.72 12.13 14.34
C GLU A 90 -18.27 10.71 14.02
N ASN A 91 -18.16 9.87 15.06
CA ASN A 91 -17.87 8.46 14.88
C ASN A 91 -18.96 7.77 14.05
N GLN A 92 -18.57 6.90 13.13
CA GLN A 92 -19.46 6.20 12.20
C GLN A 92 -20.18 7.10 11.18
N SER A 93 -19.74 8.34 10.99
CA SER A 93 -20.27 9.24 9.95
C SER A 93 -19.76 8.83 8.56
N PRO A 94 -20.62 8.90 7.53
CA PRO A 94 -20.19 8.75 6.16
C PRO A 94 -19.39 9.97 5.71
N VAL A 95 -18.27 9.75 5.00
CA VAL A 95 -17.42 10.79 4.44
C VAL A 95 -17.10 10.49 2.98
N GLN A 96 -16.80 11.54 2.24
CA GLN A 96 -16.36 11.48 0.86
C GLN A 96 -14.86 11.75 0.76
N LYS A 97 -14.28 11.38 -0.37
CA LYS A 97 -12.90 11.72 -0.70
C LYS A 97 -12.68 13.22 -0.63
N ASN A 98 -11.59 13.65 0.03
CA ASN A 98 -11.21 15.03 0.33
C ASN A 98 -12.08 15.76 1.36
N ASP A 99 -13.02 15.10 2.01
CA ASP A 99 -13.74 15.71 3.13
C ASP A 99 -12.76 16.01 4.28
N THR A 100 -12.93 17.19 4.88
CA THR A 100 -12.14 17.60 6.03
C THR A 100 -12.73 16.99 7.31
N LEU A 101 -11.98 16.05 7.91
CA LEU A 101 -12.39 15.34 9.12
C LEU A 101 -12.12 16.15 10.39
N GLY A 102 -11.07 16.98 10.35
CA GLY A 102 -10.66 17.79 11.48
C GLY A 102 -9.54 18.77 11.11
N ILE A 103 -9.15 19.57 12.10
CA ILE A 103 -8.09 20.56 11.95
C ILE A 103 -7.20 20.59 13.19
N LEU A 104 -5.89 20.70 12.99
CA LEU A 104 -4.93 20.98 14.04
C LEU A 104 -4.89 22.48 14.31
N LYS A 105 -4.64 22.85 15.59
CA LYS A 105 -4.53 24.23 16.01
C LYS A 105 -3.43 24.95 15.23
N ASN A 106 -3.80 26.07 14.64
CA ASN A 106 -2.89 26.91 13.84
C ASN A 106 -3.25 28.39 13.99
N THR A 107 -2.49 29.26 13.35
CA THR A 107 -2.65 30.71 13.45
C THR A 107 -3.56 31.32 12.38
N ALA A 108 -3.94 30.55 11.35
CA ALA A 108 -4.88 30.99 10.31
C ALA A 108 -6.33 30.78 10.77
N LEU A 109 -7.23 31.65 10.35
CA LEU A 109 -8.66 31.45 10.56
C LEU A 109 -9.24 30.62 9.41
N LEU A 110 -9.81 29.44 9.71
CA LEU A 110 -10.29 28.50 8.69
C LEU A 110 -11.31 29.14 7.74
N GLU A 111 -12.19 29.99 8.26
CA GLU A 111 -13.24 30.67 7.48
C GLU A 111 -12.61 31.63 6.46
N ASP A 112 -11.53 32.31 6.83
CA ASP A 112 -10.79 33.20 5.97
C ASP A 112 -10.05 32.43 4.87
N VAL A 113 -9.44 31.30 5.21
CA VAL A 113 -8.81 30.40 4.25
C VAL A 113 -9.84 29.88 3.24
N GLN A 114 -11.02 29.45 3.71
CA GLN A 114 -12.08 29.00 2.81
C GLN A 114 -12.62 30.12 1.92
N THR A 115 -12.74 31.34 2.46
CA THR A 115 -13.14 32.51 1.69
C THR A 115 -12.10 32.82 0.61
N PHE A 116 -10.82 32.76 0.95
CA PHE A 116 -9.73 32.94 0.00
C PHE A 116 -9.72 31.86 -1.09
N CYS A 117 -9.94 30.59 -0.76
CA CYS A 117 -10.03 29.50 -1.75
C CYS A 117 -11.16 29.74 -2.78
N ARG A 118 -12.30 30.31 -2.36
CA ARG A 118 -13.38 30.68 -3.27
C ARG A 118 -12.97 31.82 -4.22
N VAL A 119 -12.17 32.74 -3.73
CA VAL A 119 -11.66 33.86 -4.54
C VAL A 119 -10.64 33.40 -5.57
N LEU A 120 -9.79 32.44 -5.24
CA LEU A 120 -8.81 31.89 -6.18
C LEU A 120 -9.44 31.41 -7.50
N THR A 121 -10.63 30.81 -7.45
CA THR A 121 -11.37 30.39 -8.66
C THR A 121 -11.73 31.57 -9.54
N LYS A 122 -12.08 32.73 -8.96
CA LYS A 122 -12.37 33.98 -9.73
C LYS A 122 -11.11 34.50 -10.41
N ILE A 123 -9.95 34.38 -9.77
CA ILE A 123 -8.67 34.84 -10.29
C ILE A 123 -8.23 34.04 -11.52
N GLU A 124 -8.52 32.78 -11.62
CA GLU A 124 -8.31 32.02 -12.86
C GLU A 124 -9.09 32.60 -14.05
N TRP A 125 -10.30 33.08 -13.81
CA TRP A 125 -11.09 33.76 -14.84
C TRP A 125 -10.49 35.08 -15.24
N TYR A 126 -9.91 35.88 -14.30
CA TYR A 126 -9.17 37.07 -14.62
C TYR A 126 -7.98 36.80 -15.57
N TYR A 127 -7.20 35.77 -15.32
CA TYR A 127 -6.08 35.39 -16.22
C TYR A 127 -6.55 35.06 -17.64
N ARG A 128 -7.74 34.45 -17.78
CA ARG A 128 -8.27 34.07 -19.09
C ARG A 128 -8.87 35.27 -19.86
N THR A 129 -9.49 36.19 -19.14
CA THR A 129 -10.31 37.27 -19.76
C THR A 129 -9.71 38.65 -19.65
N ASN A 130 -8.74 38.82 -18.75
CA ASN A 130 -8.20 40.13 -18.35
C ASN A 130 -9.28 41.15 -17.93
N ASP A 131 -10.41 40.64 -17.36
CA ASP A 131 -11.54 41.49 -16.95
C ASP A 131 -11.47 41.75 -15.43
N ILE A 132 -11.26 43.05 -15.10
CA ILE A 132 -11.06 43.54 -13.72
C ILE A 132 -12.23 43.20 -12.78
N LYS A 133 -13.44 42.97 -13.30
CA LYS A 133 -14.60 42.60 -12.47
C LYS A 133 -14.34 41.37 -11.58
N TYR A 134 -13.44 40.46 -11.99
CA TYR A 134 -13.09 39.29 -11.20
C TYR A 134 -12.16 39.58 -10.03
N LEU A 135 -11.54 40.80 -9.99
CA LEU A 135 -10.69 41.26 -8.90
C LEU A 135 -11.37 42.29 -7.98
N GLN A 136 -12.54 42.85 -8.37
CA GLN A 136 -13.21 43.91 -7.61
C GLN A 136 -13.64 43.49 -6.20
N ASP A 137 -14.08 42.23 -6.01
CA ASP A 137 -14.53 41.69 -4.73
C ASP A 137 -13.40 40.97 -3.96
N TYR A 138 -12.13 41.34 -4.22
CA TYR A 138 -11.01 40.70 -3.53
C TYR A 138 -10.96 41.08 -2.04
N PRO A 139 -10.96 40.12 -1.11
CA PRO A 139 -10.86 40.40 0.31
C PRO A 139 -9.42 40.76 0.69
N PHE A 140 -9.20 41.93 1.27
CA PHE A 140 -7.87 42.42 1.61
C PHE A 140 -7.44 42.14 3.08
N ASP A 141 -8.36 41.73 3.96
CA ASP A 141 -8.13 41.67 5.41
C ASP A 141 -8.37 40.29 5.97
N LEU A 142 -7.80 39.23 5.34
CA LEU A 142 -7.94 37.87 5.82
C LEU A 142 -6.80 37.46 6.76
N ILE A 143 -7.13 36.69 7.81
CA ILE A 143 -6.15 36.16 8.78
C ILE A 143 -5.61 34.85 8.27
N MET A 144 -4.47 34.89 7.60
CA MET A 144 -3.85 33.75 6.90
C MET A 144 -2.72 33.08 7.72
N GLY A 145 -2.44 33.53 8.95
CA GLY A 145 -1.48 32.90 9.84
C GLY A 145 -0.09 32.71 9.24
N GLU A 146 0.42 31.50 9.17
CA GLU A 146 1.74 31.19 8.56
C GLU A 146 1.82 31.60 7.08
N MET A 147 0.70 31.73 6.41
CA MET A 147 0.63 32.10 4.99
C MET A 147 0.56 33.63 4.77
N SER A 148 0.59 34.45 5.83
CA SER A 148 0.41 35.91 5.74
C SER A 148 1.39 36.56 4.78
N SER A 149 2.65 36.15 4.76
CA SER A 149 3.66 36.71 3.85
C SER A 149 3.32 36.46 2.37
N ALA A 150 2.91 35.22 2.04
CA ALA A 150 2.50 34.88 0.67
C ALA A 150 1.19 35.59 0.29
N TYR A 151 0.26 35.70 1.22
CA TYR A 151 -1.00 36.41 1.04
C TYR A 151 -0.79 37.91 0.82
N GLU A 152 0.09 38.57 1.58
CA GLU A 152 0.43 39.98 1.39
C GLU A 152 1.06 40.26 0.01
N GLN A 153 2.00 39.41 -0.41
CA GLN A 153 2.62 39.50 -1.75
C GLN A 153 1.56 39.38 -2.85
N PHE A 154 0.66 38.41 -2.68
CA PHE A 154 -0.42 38.21 -3.65
C PHE A 154 -1.41 39.36 -3.64
N THR A 155 -1.82 39.83 -2.48
CA THR A 155 -2.67 41.02 -2.29
C THR A 155 -2.08 42.26 -2.94
N GLN A 156 -0.77 42.48 -2.77
CA GLN A 156 -0.08 43.60 -3.40
C GLN A 156 -0.08 43.51 -4.94
N ALA A 157 0.13 42.30 -5.48
CA ALA A 157 0.07 42.09 -6.92
C ALA A 157 -1.35 42.35 -7.49
N VAL A 158 -2.40 41.87 -6.76
CA VAL A 158 -3.81 42.16 -7.12
C VAL A 158 -4.07 43.68 -7.12
N ARG A 159 -3.69 44.37 -6.04
CA ARG A 159 -3.84 45.85 -5.96
C ARG A 159 -3.16 46.54 -7.11
N THR A 160 -1.95 46.12 -7.47
CA THR A 160 -1.21 46.71 -8.59
C THR A 160 -1.96 46.54 -9.91
N CYS A 161 -2.51 45.33 -10.17
CA CYS A 161 -3.32 45.09 -11.37
C CYS A 161 -4.61 45.94 -11.38
N VAL A 162 -5.32 46.02 -10.25
CA VAL A 162 -6.54 46.86 -10.14
C VAL A 162 -6.24 48.31 -10.38
N MET A 163 -5.25 48.87 -9.68
CA MET A 163 -4.88 50.28 -9.84
C MET A 163 -4.43 50.62 -11.27
N TYR A 164 -3.64 49.73 -11.89
CA TYR A 164 -3.19 49.93 -13.26
C TYR A 164 -4.34 49.99 -14.26
N GLN A 165 -5.38 49.16 -14.10
CA GLN A 165 -6.56 49.17 -14.98
C GLN A 165 -7.53 50.32 -14.67
N GLU A 166 -7.72 50.68 -13.39
CA GLU A 166 -8.59 51.82 -13.01
C GLU A 166 -8.05 53.19 -13.48
N PHE A 167 -6.73 53.36 -13.41
CA PHE A 167 -6.07 54.59 -13.79
C PHE A 167 -5.40 54.53 -15.18
N ASP A 168 -5.88 53.62 -16.04
CA ASP A 168 -5.31 53.43 -17.37
C ASP A 168 -5.61 54.62 -18.27
N ILE A 169 -4.59 55.44 -18.52
CA ILE A 169 -4.64 56.62 -19.43
C ILE A 169 -4.34 56.24 -20.88
N TYR A 170 -3.93 55.00 -21.16
CA TYR A 170 -3.55 54.57 -22.51
C TYR A 170 -4.67 54.78 -23.55
N PRO A 171 -5.94 54.40 -23.33
CA PRO A 171 -7.00 54.57 -24.30
C PRO A 171 -7.22 56.06 -24.68
N GLN A 172 -7.13 56.97 -23.69
CA GLN A 172 -7.32 58.39 -23.89
C GLN A 172 -6.14 58.98 -24.66
N LYS A 173 -4.91 58.70 -24.22
CA LYS A 173 -3.70 59.20 -24.88
C LYS A 173 -3.59 58.67 -26.31
N LYS A 174 -3.90 57.43 -26.55
CA LYS A 174 -3.95 56.84 -27.89
C LYS A 174 -4.95 57.55 -28.78
N LYS A 175 -6.16 57.80 -28.29
CA LYS A 175 -7.20 58.54 -29.05
C LYS A 175 -6.73 59.97 -29.49
N TYR A 176 -6.02 60.66 -28.60
CA TYR A 176 -5.49 61.99 -28.94
C TYR A 176 -4.41 61.87 -30.01
N LEU A 177 -3.48 60.98 -29.91
CA LEU A 177 -2.42 60.82 -30.91
C LEU A 177 -2.95 60.33 -32.27
N ASP A 178 -3.95 59.42 -32.26
CA ASP A 178 -4.62 58.93 -33.47
C ASP A 178 -5.35 60.08 -34.19
N GLU A 179 -6.02 60.99 -33.45
CA GLU A 179 -6.68 62.20 -34.04
C GLU A 179 -5.66 63.16 -34.53
N GLU A 180 -4.56 63.42 -33.82
CA GLU A 180 -3.45 64.25 -34.28
C GLU A 180 -2.86 63.72 -35.57
N LEU A 181 -2.61 62.44 -35.67
CA LEU A 181 -2.11 61.80 -36.89
C LEU A 181 -3.07 61.96 -38.05
N ARG A 182 -4.39 61.80 -37.81
CA ARG A 182 -5.44 61.96 -38.82
C ARG A 182 -5.48 63.42 -39.37
N ILE A 183 -5.36 64.42 -38.49
CA ILE A 183 -5.32 65.82 -38.87
C ILE A 183 -4.10 66.12 -39.74
N LEU A 184 -2.90 65.69 -39.34
CA LEU A 184 -1.66 65.85 -40.08
C LEU A 184 -1.74 65.18 -41.46
N GLU A 185 -2.24 63.99 -41.58
CA GLU A 185 -2.40 63.30 -42.88
C GLU A 185 -3.45 63.91 -43.78
N SER A 186 -4.51 64.53 -43.26
CA SER A 186 -5.58 65.16 -44.00
C SER A 186 -5.19 66.58 -44.61
N THR A 187 -4.24 67.22 -43.96
CA THR A 187 -3.89 68.62 -44.30
C THR A 187 -3.04 68.77 -45.59
N GLY A 188 -2.56 67.67 -46.17
CA GLY A 188 -1.87 67.60 -47.48
C GLY A 188 -0.52 68.37 -47.60
N LYS A 189 -0.13 69.07 -46.56
CA LYS A 189 1.13 69.83 -46.41
C LYS A 189 1.90 69.45 -45.15
N ALA A 190 1.57 68.27 -44.61
CA ALA A 190 2.20 67.77 -43.36
C ALA A 190 3.71 67.64 -43.61
N ASP A 191 4.50 68.14 -42.69
CA ASP A 191 5.92 67.82 -42.61
C ASP A 191 6.05 66.30 -42.34
N ALA A 192 6.67 65.59 -43.26
CA ALA A 192 6.90 64.14 -43.13
C ALA A 192 7.55 63.79 -41.81
N MET A 193 8.34 64.68 -41.24
CA MET A 193 8.97 64.47 -39.93
C MET A 193 7.96 64.55 -38.79
N ALA A 194 6.95 65.39 -38.84
CA ALA A 194 5.89 65.48 -37.84
C ALA A 194 5.04 64.23 -37.82
N VAL A 195 4.65 63.69 -38.97
CA VAL A 195 3.91 62.44 -39.09
C VAL A 195 4.73 61.27 -38.53
N LEU A 196 6.03 61.21 -38.83
CA LEU A 196 6.91 60.22 -38.35
C LEU A 196 7.05 60.27 -36.80
N ASN A 197 7.12 61.42 -36.21
CA ASN A 197 7.21 61.63 -34.77
C ASN A 197 5.96 61.13 -34.05
N VAL A 198 4.77 61.46 -34.53
CA VAL A 198 3.50 60.97 -33.93
C VAL A 198 3.38 59.47 -34.07
N LYS A 199 3.75 58.89 -35.21
CA LYS A 199 3.78 57.44 -35.38
C LYS A 199 4.75 56.73 -34.41
N ARG A 200 5.92 57.32 -34.16
CA ARG A 200 6.88 56.88 -33.18
C ARG A 200 6.29 56.93 -31.74
N GLU A 201 5.64 58.02 -31.36
CA GLU A 201 5.02 58.22 -30.06
C GLU A 201 3.89 57.22 -29.83
N LEU A 202 3.05 56.95 -30.84
CA LEU A 202 2.04 55.90 -30.80
C LEU A 202 2.65 54.52 -30.59
N PHE A 203 3.72 54.22 -31.31
CA PHE A 203 4.43 52.94 -31.17
C PHE A 203 5.04 52.77 -29.77
N GLU A 204 5.72 53.78 -29.25
CA GLU A 204 6.29 53.79 -27.91
C GLU A 204 5.21 53.64 -26.83
N LEU A 205 4.06 54.32 -26.98
CA LEU A 205 2.93 54.22 -26.09
C LEU A 205 2.35 52.80 -26.06
N ASP A 206 2.18 52.19 -27.25
CA ASP A 206 1.66 50.81 -27.34
C ASP A 206 2.63 49.78 -26.75
N ILE A 207 3.92 49.90 -27.02
CA ILE A 207 4.96 49.03 -26.45
C ILE A 207 5.00 49.19 -24.93
N ASN A 208 5.03 50.38 -24.40
CA ASN A 208 5.10 50.64 -22.96
C ASN A 208 3.86 50.09 -22.25
N HIS A 209 2.67 50.29 -22.80
CA HIS A 209 1.44 49.74 -22.24
C HIS A 209 1.44 48.21 -22.22
N ARG A 210 1.86 47.57 -23.32
CA ARG A 210 1.99 46.10 -23.39
C ARG A 210 3.04 45.56 -22.40
N MET A 211 4.18 46.22 -22.29
CA MET A 211 5.24 45.82 -21.37
C MET A 211 4.80 45.91 -19.90
N GLU A 212 4.14 47.02 -19.49
CA GLU A 212 3.65 47.19 -18.13
C GLU A 212 2.51 46.20 -17.81
N THR A 213 1.59 45.96 -18.76
CA THR A 213 0.54 44.96 -18.60
C THR A 213 1.13 43.55 -18.41
N ALA A 214 2.09 43.18 -19.28
CA ALA A 214 2.76 41.88 -19.19
C ALA A 214 3.53 41.71 -17.88
N LYS A 215 4.21 42.76 -17.41
CA LYS A 215 4.94 42.80 -16.15
C LYS A 215 4.00 42.59 -14.95
N ASN A 216 2.87 43.31 -14.90
CA ASN A 216 1.90 43.22 -13.83
C ASN A 216 1.24 41.81 -13.78
N LEU A 217 0.88 41.28 -14.96
CA LEU A 217 0.36 39.90 -15.05
C LEU A 217 1.40 38.89 -14.59
N ARG A 218 2.67 39.04 -14.95
CA ARG A 218 3.74 38.15 -14.52
C ARG A 218 3.97 38.18 -13.01
N MET A 219 3.92 39.40 -12.42
CA MET A 219 4.02 39.53 -10.94
C MET A 219 2.85 38.88 -10.24
N LEU A 220 1.64 39.05 -10.76
CA LEU A 220 0.45 38.39 -10.21
C LEU A 220 0.53 36.84 -10.32
N GLU A 221 1.01 36.32 -11.45
CA GLU A 221 1.20 34.91 -11.68
C GLU A 221 2.18 34.28 -10.67
N LEU A 222 3.35 34.92 -10.49
CA LEU A 222 4.35 34.46 -9.53
C LEU A 222 3.82 34.47 -8.08
N ALA A 223 3.11 35.56 -7.73
CA ALA A 223 2.50 35.66 -6.39
C ALA A 223 1.38 34.64 -6.19
N TYR A 224 0.60 34.34 -7.23
CA TYR A 224 -0.42 33.30 -7.22
C TYR A 224 0.21 31.91 -7.00
N GLU A 225 1.24 31.55 -7.75
CA GLU A 225 1.93 30.26 -7.59
C GLU A 225 2.49 30.09 -6.16
N ASN A 226 3.13 31.17 -5.63
CA ASN A 226 3.64 31.16 -4.27
C ASN A 226 2.52 30.96 -3.23
N MET A 227 1.41 31.65 -3.41
CA MET A 227 0.26 31.54 -2.50
C MET A 227 -0.41 30.16 -2.55
N VAL A 228 -0.59 29.59 -3.74
CA VAL A 228 -1.13 28.23 -3.92
C VAL A 228 -0.22 27.18 -3.27
N ASN A 229 1.10 27.33 -3.40
CA ASN A 229 2.06 26.44 -2.75
C ASN A 229 2.01 26.55 -1.22
N SER A 230 1.86 27.76 -0.70
CA SER A 230 1.69 28.02 0.72
C SER A 230 0.39 27.39 1.27
N LEU A 231 -0.71 27.54 0.53
CA LEU A 231 -2.00 26.90 0.84
C LEU A 231 -1.90 25.37 0.85
N ARG A 232 -1.27 24.76 -0.15
CA ARG A 232 -1.06 23.30 -0.19
C ARG A 232 -0.23 22.80 0.98
N THR A 233 0.78 23.56 1.36
CA THR A 233 1.63 23.23 2.51
C THR A 233 0.84 23.32 3.81
N TRP A 234 0.07 24.39 3.99
CA TRP A 234 -0.81 24.57 5.14
C TRP A 234 -1.90 23.47 5.21
N ASP A 235 -2.53 23.17 4.09
CA ASP A 235 -3.54 22.12 3.96
C ASP A 235 -3.00 20.76 4.43
N LYS A 236 -1.85 20.35 3.92
CA LYS A 236 -1.19 19.11 4.31
C LYS A 236 -0.78 19.08 5.78
N LYS A 237 -0.35 20.20 6.34
CA LYS A 237 0.10 20.26 7.73
C LYS A 237 -1.05 20.19 8.71
N TYR A 238 -2.12 20.94 8.48
CA TYR A 238 -3.13 21.23 9.49
C TYR A 238 -4.47 20.57 9.25
N LEU A 239 -4.87 20.30 8.00
CA LEU A 239 -6.13 19.64 7.73
C LEU A 239 -5.97 18.11 7.75
N ILE A 240 -6.88 17.47 8.46
CA ILE A 240 -7.04 16.03 8.50
C ILE A 240 -8.13 15.69 7.50
N LYS A 241 -7.78 15.00 6.41
CA LYS A 241 -8.69 14.71 5.30
C LYS A 241 -8.80 13.23 5.02
N SER A 242 -9.96 12.83 4.50
CA SER A 242 -10.17 11.50 3.93
C SER A 242 -9.63 11.43 2.49
N HIS A 243 -8.92 10.35 2.13
CA HIS A 243 -8.47 10.13 0.76
C HIS A 243 -9.42 9.22 -0.03
N HIS A 244 -10.39 8.58 0.66
CA HIS A 244 -11.38 7.67 0.08
C HIS A 244 -12.78 7.94 0.62
N ASP A 245 -13.78 7.48 -0.12
CA ASP A 245 -15.16 7.47 0.35
C ASP A 245 -15.34 6.35 1.37
N GLY A 246 -15.99 6.63 2.50
CA GLY A 246 -16.13 5.59 3.52
C GLY A 246 -16.90 6.01 4.75
N ILE A 247 -16.66 5.31 5.84
CA ILE A 247 -17.20 5.58 7.18
C ILE A 247 -16.01 5.80 8.12
N VAL A 248 -16.01 6.92 8.84
CA VAL A 248 -14.99 7.24 9.85
C VAL A 248 -15.20 6.40 11.10
N VAL A 249 -14.13 5.78 11.57
CA VAL A 249 -14.10 5.06 12.85
C VAL A 249 -12.96 5.61 13.71
N TRP A 250 -13.30 6.10 14.89
CA TRP A 250 -12.34 6.58 15.87
C TRP A 250 -11.84 5.42 16.73
N GLY A 251 -10.56 5.06 16.58
CA GLY A 251 -9.93 4.01 17.41
C GLY A 251 -9.70 4.46 18.86
N LYS A 252 -9.62 5.78 19.08
CA LYS A 252 -9.44 6.41 20.38
C LYS A 252 -10.29 7.68 20.46
N THR A 253 -10.87 7.94 21.60
CA THR A 253 -11.57 9.21 21.83
C THR A 253 -10.54 10.31 22.05
N TRP A 254 -10.41 11.20 21.07
CA TRP A 254 -9.57 12.38 21.17
C TRP A 254 -10.37 13.51 21.83
N GLY A 255 -9.83 14.05 22.92
CA GLY A 255 -10.40 15.26 23.55
C GLY A 255 -10.04 16.50 22.73
N MET A 256 -10.85 17.56 22.86
CA MET A 256 -10.46 18.90 22.38
C MET A 256 -9.11 19.30 23.00
N SER A 257 -8.22 19.89 22.19
CA SER A 257 -6.86 20.26 22.59
C SER A 257 -5.95 19.07 22.95
N ALA A 258 -6.30 17.84 22.57
CA ALA A 258 -5.39 16.71 22.71
C ALA A 258 -4.13 16.93 21.88
N ARG A 259 -2.97 16.60 22.46
CA ARG A 259 -1.69 16.66 21.77
C ARG A 259 -1.50 15.38 20.95
N VAL A 260 -1.10 15.55 19.71
CA VAL A 260 -0.77 14.46 18.77
C VAL A 260 0.65 14.67 18.26
N ASN A 261 1.35 13.57 17.99
CA ASN A 261 2.66 13.58 17.34
C ASN A 261 2.48 13.23 15.88
N GLU A 262 3.45 13.64 15.06
CA GLU A 262 3.52 13.22 13.65
C GLU A 262 3.53 11.68 13.57
N GLY A 263 2.67 11.12 12.71
CA GLY A 263 2.49 9.68 12.55
C GLY A 263 1.47 9.03 13.49
N ASP A 264 0.96 9.75 14.52
CA ASP A 264 -0.10 9.21 15.37
C ASP A 264 -1.38 8.96 14.56
N THR A 265 -1.95 7.76 14.67
CA THR A 265 -3.22 7.43 14.03
C THR A 265 -4.36 8.15 14.72
N LEU A 266 -5.10 8.96 13.97
CA LEU A 266 -6.22 9.75 14.47
C LEU A 266 -7.54 9.00 14.34
N CYS A 267 -7.82 8.47 13.16
CA CYS A 267 -9.01 7.68 12.86
C CYS A 267 -8.73 6.73 11.69
N THR A 268 -9.69 5.87 11.42
CA THR A 268 -9.67 4.98 10.26
C THR A 268 -10.90 5.28 9.40
N VAL A 269 -10.72 5.40 8.11
CA VAL A 269 -11.83 5.48 7.14
C VAL A 269 -11.99 4.11 6.51
N ILE A 270 -13.15 3.50 6.72
CA ILE A 270 -13.49 2.20 6.15
C ILE A 270 -14.27 2.45 4.87
N SER A 271 -13.75 1.99 3.74
CA SER A 271 -14.43 2.13 2.44
C SER A 271 -15.76 1.38 2.46
N LYS A 272 -16.78 1.96 1.81
CA LYS A 272 -18.07 1.28 1.57
C LYS A 272 -17.99 0.25 0.43
N GLN A 273 -17.00 0.37 -0.44
CA GLN A 273 -16.76 -0.63 -1.47
C GLN A 273 -16.03 -1.81 -0.83
N GLN A 274 -16.75 -2.89 -0.61
CA GLN A 274 -16.14 -4.16 -0.28
C GLN A 274 -15.32 -4.58 -1.50
N GLY A 275 -14.00 -4.52 -1.39
CA GLY A 275 -13.10 -5.19 -2.31
C GLY A 275 -13.19 -6.71 -2.10
N ASN A 276 -12.53 -7.47 -2.92
CA ASN A 276 -12.32 -8.89 -2.65
C ASN A 276 -11.23 -9.01 -1.57
N PRO A 277 -11.54 -9.60 -0.40
CA PRO A 277 -10.52 -9.81 0.62
C PRO A 277 -9.41 -10.70 0.06
N LEU A 278 -8.17 -10.35 0.37
CA LEU A 278 -6.98 -11.12 0.01
C LEU A 278 -6.24 -11.54 1.28
N GLY A 279 -5.74 -12.77 1.28
CA GLY A 279 -4.87 -13.26 2.34
C GLY A 279 -3.41 -12.97 2.02
N HIS A 280 -2.65 -12.46 2.99
CA HIS A 280 -1.22 -12.20 2.86
C HIS A 280 -0.43 -13.16 3.74
N ILE A 281 0.50 -13.89 3.12
CA ILE A 281 1.40 -14.84 3.79
C ILE A 281 2.83 -14.43 3.46
N THR A 282 3.73 -14.58 4.44
CA THR A 282 5.17 -14.36 4.24
C THR A 282 5.89 -15.69 4.30
N LEU A 283 6.61 -16.04 3.23
CA LEU A 283 7.37 -17.29 3.11
C LEU A 283 8.87 -17.02 2.98
N SER A 284 9.69 -17.97 3.43
CA SER A 284 11.14 -17.98 3.19
C SER A 284 11.45 -18.42 1.75
N GLN A 285 12.70 -18.26 1.34
CA GLN A 285 13.15 -18.64 -0.01
C GLN A 285 12.97 -20.14 -0.29
N ASP A 286 13.24 -20.98 0.69
CA ASP A 286 13.13 -22.44 0.55
C ASP A 286 11.67 -22.87 0.40
N GLU A 287 10.77 -22.25 1.15
CA GLU A 287 9.33 -22.53 1.13
C GLU A 287 8.64 -22.08 -0.16
N VAL A 288 9.09 -20.95 -0.72
CA VAL A 288 8.56 -20.43 -2.01
C VAL A 288 8.88 -21.36 -3.17
N ALA A 289 10.01 -22.08 -3.11
CA ALA A 289 10.38 -23.04 -4.15
C ALA A 289 9.44 -24.26 -4.20
N GLU A 290 8.69 -24.54 -3.13
CA GLU A 290 7.78 -25.68 -3.01
C GLU A 290 6.33 -25.37 -3.37
N ILE A 291 5.98 -24.09 -3.60
CA ILE A 291 4.61 -23.66 -3.89
C ILE A 291 4.44 -23.22 -5.33
N ALA A 292 3.21 -23.30 -5.81
CA ALA A 292 2.81 -22.80 -7.13
C ALA A 292 1.53 -21.96 -7.05
N VAL A 293 1.37 -21.03 -7.99
CA VAL A 293 0.11 -20.30 -8.16
C VAL A 293 -1.01 -21.27 -8.45
N GLY A 294 -2.11 -21.17 -7.71
CA GLY A 294 -3.26 -22.08 -7.78
C GLY A 294 -3.27 -23.17 -6.69
N ASP A 295 -2.20 -23.33 -5.91
CA ASP A 295 -2.17 -24.27 -4.78
C ASP A 295 -3.25 -23.95 -3.76
N LYS A 296 -3.83 -24.99 -3.17
CA LYS A 296 -4.89 -24.85 -2.18
C LYS A 296 -4.32 -24.44 -0.83
N VAL A 297 -5.01 -23.53 -0.18
CA VAL A 297 -4.68 -23.04 1.16
C VAL A 297 -5.88 -23.24 2.07
N ASN A 298 -5.69 -23.96 3.18
CA ASN A 298 -6.68 -24.08 4.23
C ASN A 298 -6.35 -23.11 5.35
N ILE A 299 -7.29 -22.25 5.73
CA ILE A 299 -7.04 -21.19 6.70
C ILE A 299 -7.89 -21.42 7.94
N GLU A 300 -7.22 -21.50 9.07
CA GLU A 300 -7.82 -21.52 10.39
C GLU A 300 -7.80 -20.12 10.99
N LEU A 301 -8.96 -19.47 11.09
CA LEU A 301 -9.06 -18.11 11.62
C LEU A 301 -8.99 -18.11 13.15
N ASN A 302 -8.20 -17.20 13.72
CA ASN A 302 -8.01 -17.14 15.18
C ASN A 302 -9.31 -16.86 15.95
N LYS A 303 -10.20 -16.04 15.38
CA LYS A 303 -11.48 -15.66 16.00
C LYS A 303 -12.57 -16.73 15.85
N TYR A 304 -12.47 -17.62 14.87
CA TYR A 304 -13.51 -18.58 14.51
C TYR A 304 -13.01 -20.02 14.71
N PRO A 305 -13.38 -20.69 15.82
CA PRO A 305 -12.91 -22.03 16.14
C PRO A 305 -13.23 -23.06 15.04
N THR A 306 -12.21 -23.81 14.62
CA THR A 306 -12.29 -24.77 13.50
C THR A 306 -13.35 -25.84 13.70
N HIS A 307 -13.55 -26.32 14.96
CA HIS A 307 -14.57 -27.33 15.27
C HIS A 307 -16.00 -26.86 15.00
N SER A 308 -16.27 -25.54 15.06
CA SER A 308 -17.61 -24.98 14.87
C SER A 308 -17.80 -24.38 13.47
N TYR A 309 -16.75 -23.77 12.92
CA TYR A 309 -16.82 -23.04 11.65
C TYR A 309 -16.17 -23.81 10.50
N GLY A 310 -15.25 -24.75 10.75
CA GLY A 310 -14.43 -25.37 9.73
C GLY A 310 -13.23 -24.50 9.36
N VAL A 311 -12.63 -24.76 8.22
CA VAL A 311 -11.54 -23.97 7.65
C VAL A 311 -12.06 -23.11 6.51
N LEU A 312 -11.38 -21.99 6.25
CA LEU A 312 -11.65 -21.11 5.12
C LEU A 312 -10.78 -21.57 3.94
N PRO A 313 -11.36 -22.04 2.83
CA PRO A 313 -10.60 -22.47 1.67
C PRO A 313 -10.15 -21.25 0.86
N GLY A 314 -8.87 -21.22 0.48
CA GLY A 314 -8.28 -20.22 -0.42
C GLY A 314 -7.40 -20.88 -1.48
N ARG A 315 -6.88 -20.07 -2.38
CA ARG A 315 -5.89 -20.45 -3.41
C ARG A 315 -4.80 -19.41 -3.51
N ILE A 316 -3.57 -19.84 -3.78
CA ILE A 316 -2.48 -18.91 -4.08
C ILE A 316 -2.80 -18.17 -5.37
N ALA A 317 -3.00 -16.85 -5.28
CA ALA A 317 -3.28 -15.96 -6.39
C ALA A 317 -2.00 -15.45 -7.04
N SER A 318 -1.05 -15.02 -6.21
CA SER A 318 0.23 -14.50 -6.67
C SER A 318 1.37 -14.79 -5.69
N VAL A 319 2.59 -14.79 -6.21
CA VAL A 319 3.84 -14.88 -5.43
C VAL A 319 4.73 -13.73 -5.88
N SER A 320 5.22 -12.93 -4.93
CA SER A 320 6.13 -11.82 -5.23
C SER A 320 7.44 -12.33 -5.84
N PHE A 321 7.91 -11.65 -6.90
CA PHE A 321 9.21 -11.95 -7.51
C PHE A 321 10.38 -11.26 -6.78
N VAL A 322 10.09 -10.28 -5.92
CA VAL A 322 11.11 -9.49 -5.20
C VAL A 322 11.06 -9.84 -3.73
N PRO A 323 12.16 -10.34 -3.14
CA PRO A 323 12.21 -10.61 -1.71
C PRO A 323 12.31 -9.29 -0.92
N TYR A 324 11.56 -9.21 0.16
CA TYR A 324 11.71 -8.18 1.18
C TYR A 324 12.22 -8.82 2.46
N ASN A 325 13.37 -8.38 2.98
CA ASN A 325 14.00 -8.97 4.18
C ASN A 325 14.18 -10.50 4.12
N LYS A 326 14.64 -11.04 2.97
CA LYS A 326 14.79 -12.48 2.70
C LYS A 326 13.48 -13.29 2.74
N SER A 327 12.36 -12.64 2.65
CA SER A 327 11.04 -13.25 2.64
C SER A 327 10.26 -12.82 1.40
N TYR A 328 9.36 -13.65 0.95
CA TYR A 328 8.49 -13.40 -0.20
C TYR A 328 7.06 -13.24 0.26
N ALA A 329 6.37 -12.26 -0.29
CA ALA A 329 4.93 -12.09 -0.07
C ALA A 329 4.15 -13.00 -1.01
N VAL A 330 3.17 -13.70 -0.48
CA VAL A 330 2.25 -14.57 -1.20
C VAL A 330 0.83 -14.09 -0.94
N GLU A 331 0.07 -13.90 -2.00
CA GLU A 331 -1.33 -13.52 -1.93
C GLU A 331 -2.23 -14.75 -2.14
N VAL A 332 -3.26 -14.82 -1.31
CA VAL A 332 -4.25 -15.90 -1.34
C VAL A 332 -5.60 -15.30 -1.68
N ASP A 333 -6.24 -15.80 -2.72
CA ASP A 333 -7.58 -15.43 -3.14
C ASP A 333 -8.63 -16.38 -2.54
N PHE A 334 -9.85 -15.87 -2.37
CA PHE A 334 -11.01 -16.59 -1.88
C PHE A 334 -12.09 -16.67 -2.96
N PRO A 335 -12.03 -17.65 -3.87
CA PRO A 335 -12.96 -17.73 -5.02
C PRO A 335 -14.43 -17.77 -4.63
N ASP A 336 -14.74 -18.41 -3.50
CA ASP A 336 -16.09 -18.53 -2.96
C ASP A 336 -16.43 -17.45 -1.91
N GLY A 337 -15.60 -16.40 -1.82
CA GLY A 337 -15.67 -15.42 -0.75
C GLY A 337 -15.24 -16.00 0.61
N LEU A 338 -15.59 -15.32 1.70
CA LEU A 338 -15.25 -15.75 3.06
C LEU A 338 -16.24 -16.83 3.57
N VAL A 339 -16.40 -17.92 2.80
CA VAL A 339 -17.28 -19.04 3.15
C VAL A 339 -16.44 -20.24 3.60
N THR A 340 -16.71 -20.74 4.80
CA THR A 340 -15.98 -21.87 5.36
C THR A 340 -16.45 -23.23 4.82
N THR A 341 -15.68 -24.29 5.06
CA THR A 341 -16.04 -25.67 4.67
C THR A 341 -17.35 -26.13 5.30
N ASN A 342 -17.76 -25.57 6.44
CA ASN A 342 -19.05 -25.84 7.08
C ASN A 342 -20.19 -24.96 6.53
N ARG A 343 -19.98 -24.30 5.36
CA ARG A 343 -20.94 -23.41 4.68
C ARG A 343 -21.41 -22.22 5.55
N LYS A 344 -20.56 -21.73 6.44
CA LYS A 344 -20.80 -20.53 7.22
C LYS A 344 -20.11 -19.37 6.56
N GLU A 345 -20.85 -18.32 6.28
CA GLU A 345 -20.32 -17.06 5.80
C GLU A 345 -19.74 -16.27 6.96
N ILE A 346 -18.50 -15.79 6.80
CA ILE A 346 -17.77 -14.97 7.77
C ILE A 346 -17.81 -13.54 7.28
N LYS A 347 -18.26 -12.63 8.15
CA LYS A 347 -18.15 -11.20 7.86
C LYS A 347 -16.70 -10.77 7.95
N TYR A 348 -16.26 -10.03 6.93
CA TYR A 348 -14.95 -9.41 6.97
C TYR A 348 -14.84 -8.44 8.15
N GLU A 349 -13.75 -8.51 8.87
CA GLU A 349 -13.37 -7.58 9.93
C GLU A 349 -11.93 -7.13 9.68
N ILE A 350 -11.63 -5.91 10.08
CA ILE A 350 -10.25 -5.36 9.93
C ILE A 350 -9.28 -6.19 10.78
N ASP A 351 -8.10 -6.47 10.21
CA ASP A 351 -7.01 -7.21 10.87
C ASP A 351 -7.40 -8.67 11.23
N MET A 352 -8.14 -9.31 10.31
CA MET A 352 -8.40 -10.75 10.44
C MET A 352 -7.09 -11.52 10.28
N SER A 353 -6.78 -12.38 11.26
CA SER A 353 -5.59 -13.21 11.22
C SER A 353 -5.90 -14.68 11.50
N GLY A 354 -5.01 -15.54 11.03
CA GLY A 354 -5.17 -16.98 11.19
C GLY A 354 -3.89 -17.75 10.89
N ARG A 355 -4.05 -19.05 10.83
CA ARG A 355 -3.01 -19.99 10.41
C ARG A 355 -3.40 -20.54 9.04
N ALA A 356 -2.54 -20.33 8.05
CA ALA A 356 -2.67 -20.90 6.72
C ALA A 356 -1.88 -22.22 6.64
N GLU A 357 -2.50 -23.24 6.10
CA GLU A 357 -1.89 -24.50 5.72
C GLU A 357 -1.92 -24.62 4.20
N ILE A 358 -0.76 -24.36 3.56
CA ILE A 358 -0.59 -24.44 2.10
C ILE A 358 -0.36 -25.89 1.75
N ILE A 359 -1.17 -26.44 0.85
CA ILE A 359 -1.07 -27.81 0.38
C ILE A 359 -0.17 -27.81 -0.85
N THR A 360 1.08 -28.24 -0.68
CA THR A 360 2.06 -28.33 -1.76
C THR A 360 1.96 -29.66 -2.52
N SER A 361 2.88 -29.90 -3.44
CA SER A 361 2.89 -31.11 -4.25
C SER A 361 2.86 -32.38 -3.40
N SER A 362 1.99 -33.32 -3.77
CA SER A 362 1.91 -34.61 -3.09
C SER A 362 3.08 -35.51 -3.48
N ARG A 363 3.94 -35.87 -2.52
CA ARG A 363 4.99 -36.88 -2.69
C ARG A 363 4.48 -38.23 -2.23
N SER A 364 4.93 -39.33 -2.89
CA SER A 364 4.62 -40.68 -2.43
C SER A 364 5.35 -40.97 -1.11
N ILE A 365 4.75 -41.78 -0.24
CA ILE A 365 5.36 -42.21 1.04
C ILE A 365 6.71 -42.87 0.75
N LEU A 366 6.81 -43.63 -0.34
CA LEU A 366 8.05 -44.29 -0.76
C LEU A 366 9.17 -43.27 -1.04
N SER A 367 8.89 -42.16 -1.79
CA SER A 367 9.90 -41.14 -2.07
C SER A 367 10.41 -40.44 -0.81
N ARG A 368 9.58 -40.29 0.20
CA ARG A 368 9.92 -39.68 1.49
C ARG A 368 10.85 -40.54 2.34
N ILE A 369 10.62 -41.87 2.33
CA ILE A 369 11.49 -42.83 3.06
C ILE A 369 12.88 -42.92 2.40
N PHE A 370 12.95 -42.85 1.08
CA PHE A 370 14.20 -42.98 0.33
C PHE A 370 14.91 -41.64 0.03
N ALA A 371 14.28 -40.49 0.23
CA ALA A 371 14.92 -39.18 0.03
C ALA A 371 16.21 -38.99 0.84
N PRO A 372 16.25 -39.31 2.17
CA PRO A 372 17.49 -39.19 2.95
C PRO A 372 18.61 -40.14 2.50
N VAL A 373 18.23 -41.27 1.96
CA VAL A 373 19.19 -42.25 1.42
C VAL A 373 19.78 -41.77 0.09
N TYR A 374 18.96 -41.13 -0.75
CA TYR A 374 19.39 -40.55 -2.02
C TYR A 374 20.34 -39.38 -1.80
N GLU A 375 20.07 -38.52 -0.82
CA GLU A 375 20.93 -37.38 -0.46
C GLU A 375 22.32 -37.86 0.03
N LEU A 376 22.39 -38.96 0.80
CA LEU A 376 23.67 -39.56 1.23
C LEU A 376 24.53 -40.04 0.05
N PHE A 377 23.90 -40.46 -1.05
CA PHE A 377 24.62 -40.93 -2.25
C PHE A 377 24.92 -39.81 -3.26
N SER A 378 24.17 -38.70 -3.23
CA SER A 378 24.39 -37.55 -4.12
C SER A 378 25.40 -36.55 -3.62
N THR A 379 25.82 -36.60 -2.35
CA THR A 379 26.83 -35.69 -1.74
C THR A 379 28.28 -36.18 -1.92
N THR A 380 28.52 -37.22 -2.72
CA THR A 380 29.83 -37.86 -2.89
C THR A 380 30.42 -37.61 -4.32
N GLU A 381 29.96 -36.59 -5.08
CA GLU A 381 30.60 -36.10 -6.31
C GLU A 381 31.15 -34.69 -6.16
#